data_2d7201a6f0f39bcc3c051eb674b144f2
#
_entry.id   2d7201a6f0f39bcc3c051eb674b144f2
#
_cell.length_a   1.000
_cell.length_b   1.000
_cell.length_c   1.000
_cell.angle_alpha   90.00
_cell.angle_beta   90.00
_cell.angle_gamma   90.00
#
_symmetry.space_group_name_H-M   'P 1'
#
loop_
_entity.id
_entity.type
_entity.pdbx_description
1 polymer ?
#
loop_
_entity_poly.entity_id
_entity_poly.type
_entity_poly.pdbx_seq_one_letter_code
_entity_poly.pdbx_strand_id
1 'polypeptide(L)'
;SGVTDKYIRRKHGEEWKKKHLLYEEITKDTFGIIIYQEQVMEVIYKVAGLLYSTADKIRSIIAKKRDVKFFEQYKQMFIDGCKKQETLSEIEASEFWDMLEYHAGYSFNRSHSVAYSVLAYYCAYCKLFYPTEFICANLTYGSQSKKEEMIKEAYRLGITLILPKLGVSDSTKWIAKNNCLYIPFIEIKGVGEKVALQGNIKPITPSKCVKLQGFFTTESKQEEIDKREIVKGKLNKI
;
A
#
# COMPACT_ATOMS: atom_id res chain seq x y z
N SER A 1 -4.46 2.20 16.25
CA SER A 1 -5.84 1.89 16.66
C SER A 1 -5.88 0.44 17.12
N GLY A 2 -6.59 0.13 18.21
CA GLY A 2 -6.63 -1.22 18.82
C GLY A 2 -7.10 -2.34 17.89
N VAL A 3 -7.66 -2.01 16.71
CA VAL A 3 -8.08 -2.98 15.70
C VAL A 3 -6.88 -3.65 15.02
N THR A 4 -5.83 -2.90 14.70
CA THR A 4 -4.61 -3.43 14.06
C THR A 4 -3.90 -4.40 15.01
N ASP A 5 -3.73 -4.01 16.27
CA ASP A 5 -3.07 -4.86 17.27
C ASP A 5 -3.86 -6.15 17.51
N LYS A 6 -5.19 -6.05 17.58
CA LYS A 6 -6.10 -7.19 17.71
C LYS A 6 -5.99 -8.14 16.50
N TYR A 7 -5.92 -7.59 15.28
CA TYR A 7 -5.73 -8.38 14.06
C TYR A 7 -4.40 -9.16 14.12
N ILE A 8 -3.31 -8.47 14.48
CA ILE A 8 -1.98 -9.08 14.57
C ILE A 8 -1.98 -10.23 15.60
N ARG A 9 -2.50 -10.00 16.81
CA ARG A 9 -2.55 -11.03 17.86
C ARG A 9 -3.35 -12.26 17.40
N ARG A 10 -4.54 -12.06 16.81
CA ARG A 10 -5.38 -13.17 16.32
C ARG A 10 -4.73 -13.92 15.15
N LYS A 11 -4.05 -13.22 14.26
CA LYS A 11 -3.26 -13.82 13.19
C LYS A 11 -2.15 -14.74 13.76
N HIS A 12 -1.63 -14.42 14.92
CA HIS A 12 -0.60 -15.20 15.61
C HIS A 12 -1.14 -16.21 16.64
N GLY A 13 -2.44 -16.51 16.59
CA GLY A 13 -3.04 -17.61 17.36
C GLY A 13 -3.82 -17.19 18.62
N GLU A 14 -4.02 -15.88 18.87
CA GLU A 14 -4.92 -15.46 19.95
C GLU A 14 -6.35 -15.91 19.64
N GLU A 15 -6.93 -16.72 20.53
CA GLU A 15 -8.33 -17.14 20.43
C GLU A 15 -9.29 -15.97 20.71
N TRP A 16 -10.49 -16.02 20.12
CA TRP A 16 -11.54 -15.03 20.39
C TRP A 16 -12.91 -15.71 20.54
N LYS A 17 -13.77 -15.07 21.30
CA LYS A 17 -15.17 -15.49 21.45
C LYS A 17 -15.87 -15.34 20.10
N LYS A 18 -16.33 -16.46 19.54
CA LYS A 18 -17.12 -16.47 18.30
C LYS A 18 -18.50 -15.88 18.57
N LYS A 19 -19.04 -15.18 17.55
CA LYS A 19 -20.30 -14.43 17.67
C LYS A 19 -21.46 -15.20 17.04
N HIS A 20 -21.41 -15.40 15.73
CA HIS A 20 -22.45 -16.04 14.95
C HIS A 20 -21.81 -16.78 13.77
N LEU A 21 -22.35 -17.96 13.39
CA LEU A 21 -21.74 -18.81 12.33
C LEU A 21 -21.50 -18.03 11.02
N LEU A 22 -22.50 -17.31 10.52
CA LEU A 22 -22.36 -16.52 9.29
C LEU A 22 -21.35 -15.39 9.42
N TYR A 23 -21.28 -14.76 10.60
CA TYR A 23 -20.28 -13.71 10.86
C TYR A 23 -18.86 -14.28 10.84
N GLU A 24 -18.65 -15.42 11.48
CA GLU A 24 -17.33 -16.09 11.51
C GLU A 24 -16.91 -16.54 10.10
N GLU A 25 -17.85 -17.03 9.29
CA GLU A 25 -17.61 -17.35 7.88
C GLU A 25 -17.16 -16.14 7.07
N ILE A 26 -17.90 -15.02 7.17
CA ILE A 26 -17.62 -13.77 6.45
C ILE A 26 -16.28 -13.16 6.87
N THR A 27 -15.93 -13.29 8.16
CA THR A 27 -14.73 -12.69 8.73
C THR A 27 -13.57 -13.67 8.91
N LYS A 28 -13.66 -14.87 8.35
CA LYS A 28 -12.64 -15.92 8.47
C LYS A 28 -11.25 -15.43 8.06
N ASP A 29 -11.14 -14.82 6.90
CA ASP A 29 -9.87 -14.32 6.35
C ASP A 29 -9.33 -13.09 7.11
N THR A 30 -10.13 -12.49 7.96
CA THR A 30 -9.79 -11.33 8.78
C THR A 30 -9.84 -11.62 10.28
N PHE A 31 -9.74 -12.91 10.67
CA PHE A 31 -9.63 -13.39 12.05
C PHE A 31 -10.77 -12.87 12.96
N GLY A 32 -12.02 -12.94 12.46
CA GLY A 32 -13.21 -12.51 13.22
C GLY A 32 -13.33 -10.99 13.39
N ILE A 33 -12.71 -10.20 12.53
CA ILE A 33 -12.75 -8.74 12.56
C ILE A 33 -13.31 -8.21 11.23
N ILE A 34 -14.28 -7.31 11.29
CA ILE A 34 -14.70 -6.56 10.10
C ILE A 34 -13.64 -5.52 9.78
N ILE A 35 -13.03 -5.63 8.61
CA ILE A 35 -12.03 -4.71 8.06
C ILE A 35 -12.57 -4.07 6.77
N TYR A 36 -13.32 -4.84 5.97
CA TYR A 36 -13.76 -4.43 4.65
C TYR A 36 -15.24 -4.02 4.62
N GLN A 37 -15.55 -3.04 3.80
CA GLN A 37 -16.91 -2.57 3.55
C GLN A 37 -17.81 -3.69 3.03
N GLU A 38 -17.26 -4.54 2.19
CA GLU A 38 -17.93 -5.70 1.64
C GLU A 38 -18.36 -6.69 2.73
N GLN A 39 -17.57 -6.87 3.78
CA GLN A 39 -17.94 -7.71 4.93
C GLN A 39 -19.13 -7.12 5.70
N VAL A 40 -19.20 -5.80 5.86
CA VAL A 40 -20.37 -5.14 6.45
C VAL A 40 -21.63 -5.45 5.64
N MET A 41 -21.56 -5.31 4.31
CA MET A 41 -22.69 -5.58 3.43
C MET A 41 -23.09 -7.06 3.44
N GLU A 42 -22.12 -7.98 3.45
CA GLU A 42 -22.38 -9.42 3.52
C GLU A 42 -23.03 -9.82 4.84
N VAL A 43 -22.62 -9.24 5.96
CA VAL A 43 -23.25 -9.48 7.26
C VAL A 43 -24.71 -9.01 7.23
N ILE A 44 -25.00 -7.82 6.75
CA ILE A 44 -26.36 -7.31 6.64
C ILE A 44 -27.21 -8.19 5.71
N TYR A 45 -26.66 -8.60 4.58
CA TYR A 45 -27.33 -9.47 3.63
C TYR A 45 -27.61 -10.87 4.18
N LYS A 46 -26.58 -11.56 4.72
CA LYS A 46 -26.68 -12.95 5.14
C LYS A 46 -27.36 -13.13 6.50
N VAL A 47 -27.09 -12.23 7.46
CA VAL A 47 -27.61 -12.36 8.84
C VAL A 47 -29.03 -11.80 8.96
N ALA A 48 -29.29 -10.63 8.37
CA ALA A 48 -30.63 -10.02 8.43
C ALA A 48 -31.50 -10.33 7.20
N GLY A 49 -30.97 -10.99 6.17
CA GLY A 49 -31.71 -11.33 4.95
C GLY A 49 -32.15 -10.11 4.13
N LEU A 50 -31.50 -8.96 4.33
CA LEU A 50 -31.83 -7.73 3.58
C LEU A 50 -31.20 -7.78 2.18
N LEU A 51 -31.83 -7.09 1.21
CA LEU A 51 -31.29 -6.97 -0.14
C LEU A 51 -29.88 -6.33 -0.11
N TYR A 52 -29.00 -6.79 -0.99
CA TYR A 52 -27.62 -6.26 -1.06
C TYR A 52 -27.56 -4.76 -1.36
N SER A 53 -28.52 -4.24 -2.16
CA SER A 53 -28.71 -2.81 -2.40
C SER A 53 -29.08 -2.02 -1.14
N THR A 54 -29.84 -2.65 -0.23
CA THR A 54 -30.17 -2.07 1.07
C THR A 54 -28.96 -2.10 2.00
N ALA A 55 -28.19 -3.19 1.98
CA ALA A 55 -26.95 -3.30 2.74
C ALA A 55 -25.92 -2.21 2.34
N ASP A 56 -25.79 -1.90 1.04
CA ASP A 56 -24.94 -0.81 0.58
C ASP A 56 -25.40 0.58 1.04
N LYS A 57 -26.72 0.82 1.02
CA LYS A 57 -27.30 2.06 1.58
C LYS A 57 -26.97 2.19 3.06
N ILE A 58 -27.20 1.14 3.86
CA ILE A 58 -26.88 1.11 5.28
C ILE A 58 -25.40 1.41 5.51
N ARG A 59 -24.52 0.70 4.85
CA ARG A 59 -23.07 0.93 4.89
C ARG A 59 -22.72 2.39 4.60
N SER A 60 -23.31 2.96 3.54
CA SER A 60 -23.04 4.34 3.12
C SER A 60 -23.52 5.37 4.15
N ILE A 61 -24.64 5.11 4.80
CA ILE A 61 -25.20 6.01 5.84
C ILE A 61 -24.33 5.96 7.09
N ILE A 62 -23.94 4.79 7.55
CA ILE A 62 -23.04 4.61 8.69
C ILE A 62 -21.68 5.32 8.42
N ALA A 63 -21.08 5.08 7.25
CA ALA A 63 -19.79 5.66 6.90
C ALA A 63 -19.81 7.19 6.81
N LYS A 64 -20.94 7.79 6.44
CA LYS A 64 -21.07 9.24 6.27
C LYS A 64 -21.56 9.94 7.53
N LYS A 65 -21.90 9.21 8.60
CA LYS A 65 -22.51 9.73 9.85
C LYS A 65 -23.68 10.69 9.60
N ARG A 66 -24.49 10.40 8.58
CA ARG A 66 -25.60 11.26 8.16
C ARG A 66 -26.89 10.82 8.82
N ASP A 67 -27.62 11.82 9.35
CA ASP A 67 -29.02 11.81 9.75
C ASP A 67 -29.48 10.66 10.69
N VAL A 68 -29.57 10.99 11.98
CA VAL A 68 -29.98 10.09 13.07
C VAL A 68 -31.31 9.38 12.81
N LYS A 69 -32.25 10.05 12.13
CA LYS A 69 -33.59 9.46 11.86
C LYS A 69 -33.53 8.29 10.88
N PHE A 70 -32.73 8.39 9.83
CA PHE A 70 -32.53 7.28 8.89
C PHE A 70 -31.75 6.12 9.53
N PHE A 71 -30.87 6.44 10.45
CA PHE A 71 -30.07 5.46 11.16
C PHE A 71 -30.95 4.51 11.98
N GLU A 72 -31.87 5.05 12.79
CA GLU A 72 -32.81 4.25 13.59
C GLU A 72 -33.75 3.39 12.72
N GLN A 73 -34.21 3.90 11.59
CA GLN A 73 -35.02 3.13 10.66
C GLN A 73 -34.30 1.91 10.13
N TYR A 74 -33.02 2.05 9.75
CA TYR A 74 -32.23 0.93 9.25
C TYR A 74 -31.81 -0.04 10.35
N LYS A 75 -31.59 0.43 11.58
CA LYS A 75 -31.39 -0.43 12.74
C LYS A 75 -32.60 -1.34 12.95
N GLN A 76 -33.80 -0.77 12.92
CA GLN A 76 -35.02 -1.56 13.07
C GLN A 76 -35.20 -2.56 11.92
N MET A 77 -34.95 -2.13 10.67
CA MET A 77 -34.96 -3.06 9.52
C MET A 77 -34.02 -4.24 9.69
N PHE A 78 -32.83 -4.01 10.22
CA PHE A 78 -31.86 -5.07 10.50
C PHE A 78 -32.37 -6.03 11.57
N ILE A 79 -32.89 -5.51 12.68
CA ILE A 79 -33.45 -6.32 13.79
C ILE A 79 -34.65 -7.15 13.29
N ASP A 80 -35.59 -6.55 12.56
CA ASP A 80 -36.73 -7.25 11.99
C ASP A 80 -36.33 -8.32 10.99
N GLY A 81 -35.29 -8.02 10.20
CA GLY A 81 -34.68 -8.98 9.28
C GLY A 81 -34.08 -10.18 9.99
N CYS A 82 -33.29 -9.98 11.05
CA CYS A 82 -32.71 -11.05 11.85
C CYS A 82 -33.81 -11.93 12.49
N LYS A 83 -34.85 -11.30 13.01
CA LYS A 83 -36.01 -12.02 13.59
C LYS A 83 -36.72 -12.87 12.55
N LYS A 84 -36.96 -12.32 11.34
CA LYS A 84 -37.59 -13.03 10.22
C LYS A 84 -36.75 -14.21 9.73
N GLN A 85 -35.42 -14.08 9.74
CA GLN A 85 -34.48 -15.14 9.34
C GLN A 85 -34.17 -16.14 10.48
N GLU A 86 -34.69 -15.89 11.69
CA GLU A 86 -34.41 -16.69 12.89
C GLU A 86 -32.91 -16.82 13.21
N THR A 87 -32.12 -15.78 12.85
CA THR A 87 -30.66 -15.79 13.01
C THR A 87 -30.20 -15.27 14.36
N LEU A 88 -30.83 -14.20 14.87
CA LEU A 88 -30.51 -13.56 16.14
C LEU A 88 -31.79 -13.15 16.87
N SER A 89 -31.76 -13.21 18.20
CA SER A 89 -32.78 -12.56 19.03
C SER A 89 -32.71 -11.04 18.88
N GLU A 90 -33.77 -10.32 19.30
CA GLU A 90 -33.82 -8.87 19.22
C GLU A 90 -32.68 -8.17 19.97
N ILE A 91 -32.33 -8.69 21.15
CA ILE A 91 -31.20 -8.18 21.96
C ILE A 91 -29.88 -8.40 21.24
N GLU A 92 -29.63 -9.61 20.75
CA GLU A 92 -28.39 -9.94 20.02
C GLU A 92 -28.30 -9.15 18.73
N ALA A 93 -29.39 -8.96 18.00
CA ALA A 93 -29.41 -8.15 16.77
C ALA A 93 -29.10 -6.67 17.04
N SER A 94 -29.60 -6.11 18.17
CA SER A 94 -29.24 -4.75 18.57
C SER A 94 -27.74 -4.61 18.90
N GLU A 95 -27.18 -5.52 19.68
CA GLU A 95 -25.75 -5.53 20.00
C GLU A 95 -24.89 -5.73 18.73
N PHE A 96 -25.39 -6.56 17.82
CA PHE A 96 -24.73 -6.83 16.56
C PHE A 96 -24.71 -5.59 15.64
N TRP A 97 -25.82 -4.84 15.62
CA TRP A 97 -25.90 -3.57 14.92
C TRP A 97 -24.91 -2.54 15.46
N ASP A 98 -24.83 -2.37 16.77
CA ASP A 98 -23.90 -1.42 17.40
C ASP A 98 -22.45 -1.75 17.07
N MET A 99 -22.12 -3.05 16.98
CA MET A 99 -20.80 -3.50 16.48
C MET A 99 -20.61 -3.18 15.00
N LEU A 100 -21.63 -3.39 14.15
CA LEU A 100 -21.55 -3.04 12.72
C LEU A 100 -21.34 -1.55 12.52
N GLU A 101 -22.04 -0.72 13.28
CA GLU A 101 -21.88 0.74 13.26
C GLU A 101 -20.45 1.14 13.56
N TYR A 102 -19.89 0.61 14.64
CA TYR A 102 -18.51 0.88 15.02
C TYR A 102 -17.51 0.51 13.90
N HIS A 103 -17.65 -0.67 13.33
CA HIS A 103 -16.72 -1.16 12.29
C HIS A 103 -16.95 -0.52 10.92
N ALA A 104 -18.19 -0.27 10.52
CA ALA A 104 -18.50 0.29 9.21
C ALA A 104 -17.95 1.70 9.01
N GLY A 105 -17.85 2.49 10.08
CA GLY A 105 -17.24 3.83 10.05
C GLY A 105 -15.75 3.84 9.71
N TYR A 106 -15.04 2.72 9.90
CA TYR A 106 -13.60 2.56 9.68
C TYR A 106 -13.27 1.50 8.62
N SER A 107 -14.28 0.85 8.04
CA SER A 107 -14.10 -0.18 7.05
C SER A 107 -13.56 0.36 5.73
N PHE A 108 -12.72 -0.42 5.06
CA PHE A 108 -12.03 -0.04 3.85
C PHE A 108 -12.52 -0.85 2.64
N ASN A 109 -12.45 -0.28 1.44
CA ASN A 109 -12.84 -1.00 0.22
C ASN A 109 -11.85 -2.13 -0.08
N ARG A 110 -12.35 -3.37 -0.21
CA ARG A 110 -11.52 -4.56 -0.43
C ARG A 110 -10.85 -4.55 -1.80
N SER A 111 -11.58 -4.14 -2.84
CA SER A 111 -11.05 -4.07 -4.21
C SER A 111 -9.89 -3.11 -4.31
N HIS A 112 -9.98 -1.96 -3.64
CA HIS A 112 -8.87 -0.99 -3.57
C HIS A 112 -7.66 -1.59 -2.84
N SER A 113 -7.88 -2.26 -1.70
CA SER A 113 -6.80 -2.93 -0.95
C SER A 113 -6.08 -3.97 -1.80
N VAL A 114 -6.84 -4.79 -2.54
CA VAL A 114 -6.27 -5.82 -3.43
C VAL A 114 -5.46 -5.17 -4.54
N ALA A 115 -5.99 -4.15 -5.22
CA ALA A 115 -5.29 -3.48 -6.31
C ALA A 115 -3.95 -2.86 -5.84
N TYR A 116 -3.95 -2.18 -4.70
CA TYR A 116 -2.72 -1.62 -4.14
C TYR A 116 -1.74 -2.69 -3.63
N SER A 117 -2.24 -3.81 -3.10
CA SER A 117 -1.38 -4.93 -2.69
C SER A 117 -0.69 -5.57 -3.88
N VAL A 118 -1.39 -5.74 -5.00
CA VAL A 118 -0.81 -6.24 -6.26
C VAL A 118 0.25 -5.28 -6.78
N LEU A 119 -0.04 -3.96 -6.78
CA LEU A 119 0.94 -2.95 -7.19
C LEU A 119 2.17 -2.95 -6.28
N ALA A 120 1.97 -3.02 -4.96
CA ALA A 120 3.06 -3.10 -3.98
C ALA A 120 3.92 -4.36 -4.19
N TYR A 121 3.29 -5.49 -4.51
CA TYR A 121 3.99 -6.73 -4.85
C TYR A 121 4.85 -6.55 -6.11
N TYR A 122 4.31 -5.96 -7.18
CA TYR A 122 5.09 -5.68 -8.39
C TYR A 122 6.26 -4.73 -8.13
N CYS A 123 6.05 -3.68 -7.34
CA CYS A 123 7.13 -2.78 -6.94
C CYS A 123 8.23 -3.52 -6.16
N ALA A 124 7.85 -4.37 -5.21
CA ALA A 124 8.79 -5.17 -4.44
C ALA A 124 9.54 -6.17 -5.32
N TYR A 125 8.84 -6.83 -6.24
CA TYR A 125 9.43 -7.75 -7.22
C TYR A 125 10.45 -7.03 -8.12
N CYS A 126 10.07 -5.91 -8.72
CA CYS A 126 10.97 -5.12 -9.56
C CYS A 126 12.19 -4.63 -8.77
N LYS A 127 11.99 -4.14 -7.55
CA LYS A 127 13.09 -3.70 -6.68
C LYS A 127 14.06 -4.84 -6.35
N LEU A 128 13.56 -6.06 -6.17
CA LEU A 128 14.38 -7.21 -5.81
C LEU A 128 15.17 -7.77 -7.00
N PHE A 129 14.49 -7.96 -8.13
CA PHE A 129 15.08 -8.64 -9.29
C PHE A 129 15.72 -7.68 -10.31
N TYR A 130 15.22 -6.44 -10.40
CA TYR A 130 15.65 -5.39 -11.34
C TYR A 130 15.93 -4.07 -10.60
N PRO A 131 16.82 -4.07 -9.59
CA PRO A 131 17.00 -2.90 -8.72
C PRO A 131 17.49 -1.67 -9.45
N THR A 132 18.39 -1.82 -10.40
CA THR A 132 18.96 -0.70 -11.16
C THR A 132 17.88 -0.02 -12.00
N GLU A 133 17.08 -0.80 -12.71
CA GLU A 133 15.96 -0.32 -13.52
C GLU A 133 14.84 0.26 -12.65
N PHE A 134 14.55 -0.38 -11.51
CA PHE A 134 13.55 0.12 -10.56
C PHE A 134 13.93 1.50 -10.00
N ILE A 135 15.17 1.66 -9.54
CA ILE A 135 15.67 2.95 -9.05
C ILE A 135 15.71 3.99 -10.17
N CYS A 136 16.17 3.60 -11.37
CA CYS A 136 16.18 4.45 -12.56
C CYS A 136 14.80 5.03 -12.89
N ALA A 137 13.78 4.18 -12.89
CA ALA A 137 12.40 4.59 -13.14
C ALA A 137 11.89 5.56 -12.07
N ASN A 138 12.18 5.27 -10.79
CA ASN A 138 11.80 6.15 -9.68
C ASN A 138 12.52 7.51 -9.72
N LEU A 139 13.80 7.55 -10.09
CA LEU A 139 14.56 8.78 -10.24
C LEU A 139 14.08 9.62 -11.46
N THR A 140 13.59 8.94 -12.50
CA THR A 140 13.10 9.60 -13.72
C THR A 140 11.66 10.13 -13.56
N TYR A 141 10.76 9.33 -13.02
CA TYR A 141 9.31 9.59 -13.02
C TYR A 141 8.72 9.81 -11.63
N GLY A 142 9.49 9.54 -10.57
CA GLY A 142 9.03 9.70 -9.20
C GLY A 142 9.03 11.14 -8.71
N SER A 143 8.56 11.34 -7.47
CA SER A 143 8.53 12.66 -6.85
C SER A 143 9.95 13.16 -6.57
N GLN A 144 10.20 14.44 -6.84
CA GLN A 144 11.46 15.12 -6.53
C GLN A 144 11.85 14.98 -5.04
N SER A 145 10.87 15.00 -4.13
CA SER A 145 11.10 14.85 -2.69
C SER A 145 11.63 13.47 -2.29
N LYS A 146 11.49 12.46 -3.15
CA LYS A 146 11.97 11.09 -2.91
C LYS A 146 13.30 10.78 -3.57
N LYS A 147 13.85 11.66 -4.38
CA LYS A 147 15.12 11.41 -5.12
C LYS A 147 16.28 11.11 -4.19
N GLU A 148 16.43 11.86 -3.12
CA GLU A 148 17.50 11.64 -2.15
C GLU A 148 17.41 10.25 -1.51
N GLU A 149 16.21 9.80 -1.15
CA GLU A 149 15.96 8.47 -0.62
C GLU A 149 16.33 7.38 -1.63
N MET A 150 15.94 7.55 -2.90
CA MET A 150 16.26 6.61 -3.97
C MET A 150 17.77 6.53 -4.26
N ILE A 151 18.49 7.64 -4.16
CA ILE A 151 19.94 7.67 -4.30
C ILE A 151 20.62 6.92 -3.15
N LYS A 152 20.18 7.14 -1.90
CA LYS A 152 20.67 6.39 -0.74
C LYS A 152 20.43 4.89 -0.91
N GLU A 153 19.27 4.53 -1.43
CA GLU A 153 18.93 3.14 -1.69
C GLU A 153 19.78 2.53 -2.81
N ALA A 154 20.07 3.27 -3.88
CA ALA A 154 21.00 2.82 -4.93
C ALA A 154 22.37 2.45 -4.34
N TYR A 155 22.89 3.28 -3.45
CA TYR A 155 24.14 2.99 -2.74
C TYR A 155 24.05 1.69 -1.93
N ARG A 156 23.00 1.55 -1.11
CA ARG A 156 22.79 0.33 -0.31
C ARG A 156 22.75 -0.93 -1.17
N LEU A 157 22.20 -0.81 -2.37
CA LEU A 157 22.09 -1.92 -3.33
C LEU A 157 23.37 -2.16 -4.15
N GLY A 158 24.44 -1.39 -3.90
CA GLY A 158 25.70 -1.52 -4.64
C GLY A 158 25.64 -1.02 -6.10
N ILE A 159 24.66 -0.16 -6.42
CA ILE A 159 24.48 0.43 -7.74
C ILE A 159 25.42 1.64 -7.86
N THR A 160 26.20 1.69 -8.94
CA THR A 160 27.17 2.77 -9.18
C THR A 160 26.49 3.96 -9.86
N LEU A 161 26.71 5.16 -9.33
CA LEU A 161 26.24 6.40 -9.97
C LEU A 161 27.35 6.96 -10.86
N ILE A 162 27.02 7.19 -12.12
CA ILE A 162 27.94 7.75 -13.13
C ILE A 162 27.56 9.20 -13.37
N LEU A 163 28.53 10.09 -13.24
CA LEU A 163 28.37 11.52 -13.53
C LEU A 163 27.90 11.74 -14.98
N PRO A 164 27.22 12.85 -15.28
CA PRO A 164 26.79 13.17 -16.63
C PRO A 164 27.94 13.15 -17.62
N LYS A 165 27.81 12.36 -18.68
CA LYS A 165 28.83 12.17 -19.70
C LYS A 165 28.24 12.36 -21.08
N LEU A 166 28.89 13.22 -21.90
CA LEU A 166 28.50 13.46 -23.28
C LEU A 166 28.53 12.16 -24.09
N GLY A 167 27.54 11.98 -24.95
CA GLY A 167 27.37 10.77 -25.76
C GLY A 167 26.86 9.53 -25.03
N VAL A 168 26.63 9.63 -23.69
CA VAL A 168 26.18 8.49 -22.86
C VAL A 168 24.96 8.87 -22.03
N SER A 169 25.01 9.99 -21.30
CA SER A 169 23.91 10.45 -20.45
C SER A 169 22.80 11.12 -21.29
N ASP A 170 21.56 10.89 -20.92
CA ASP A 170 20.41 11.59 -21.51
C ASP A 170 20.29 13.02 -20.97
N SER A 171 19.55 13.87 -21.68
CA SER A 171 19.32 15.24 -21.27
C SER A 171 18.47 15.33 -19.99
N THR A 172 17.43 14.51 -19.86
CA THR A 172 16.38 14.61 -18.82
C THR A 172 16.12 13.33 -18.05
N LYS A 173 16.43 12.17 -18.61
CA LYS A 173 16.11 10.86 -18.03
C LYS A 173 17.34 10.14 -17.50
N TRP A 174 17.19 9.50 -16.37
CA TRP A 174 18.19 8.56 -15.88
C TRP A 174 18.28 7.33 -16.79
N ILE A 175 19.48 6.77 -16.94
CA ILE A 175 19.72 5.57 -17.74
C ILE A 175 20.30 4.49 -16.83
N ALA A 176 19.70 3.30 -16.86
CA ALA A 176 20.19 2.10 -16.20
C ALA A 176 20.96 1.22 -17.20
N LYS A 177 22.21 0.86 -16.88
CA LYS A 177 23.01 -0.05 -17.70
C LYS A 177 24.13 -0.68 -16.86
N ASN A 178 24.24 -2.01 -16.92
CA ASN A 178 25.34 -2.75 -16.27
C ASN A 178 25.53 -2.41 -14.78
N ASN A 179 24.46 -2.44 -14.00
CA ASN A 179 24.41 -2.07 -12.59
C ASN A 179 24.91 -0.62 -12.29
N CYS A 180 24.81 0.26 -13.29
CA CYS A 180 25.15 1.67 -13.17
C CYS A 180 23.92 2.53 -13.51
N LEU A 181 23.81 3.68 -12.84
CA LEU A 181 22.84 4.73 -13.12
C LEU A 181 23.59 5.95 -13.65
N TYR A 182 23.30 6.32 -14.90
CA TYR A 182 23.85 7.50 -15.52
C TYR A 182 22.97 8.70 -15.21
N ILE A 183 23.57 9.71 -14.58
CA ILE A 183 22.88 10.93 -14.16
C ILE A 183 22.58 11.76 -15.41
N PRO A 184 21.35 12.24 -15.63
CA PRO A 184 21.02 13.11 -16.75
C PRO A 184 21.54 14.53 -16.54
N PHE A 185 21.67 15.28 -17.63
CA PHE A 185 22.22 16.65 -17.59
C PHE A 185 21.34 17.63 -16.82
N ILE A 186 20.02 17.41 -16.77
CA ILE A 186 19.08 18.26 -16.01
C ILE A 186 19.36 18.24 -14.49
N GLU A 187 20.00 17.21 -13.98
CA GLU A 187 20.34 17.10 -12.55
C GLU A 187 21.57 17.95 -12.15
N ILE A 188 22.21 18.60 -13.09
CA ILE A 188 23.33 19.50 -12.81
C ILE A 188 22.78 20.83 -12.30
N LYS A 189 23.33 21.32 -11.18
CA LYS A 189 22.94 22.62 -10.62
C LYS A 189 23.14 23.74 -11.62
N GLY A 190 22.08 24.48 -11.90
CA GLY A 190 22.07 25.60 -12.86
C GLY A 190 21.82 25.19 -14.32
N VAL A 191 21.56 23.89 -14.59
CA VAL A 191 21.14 23.42 -15.91
C VAL A 191 19.63 23.26 -15.90
N GLY A 192 18.91 24.09 -16.64
CA GLY A 192 17.49 23.94 -16.89
C GLY A 192 17.20 23.03 -18.09
N GLU A 193 15.96 22.62 -18.27
CA GLU A 193 15.54 21.68 -19.32
C GLU A 193 15.95 22.16 -20.74
N LYS A 194 15.75 23.42 -21.05
CA LYS A 194 16.17 23.99 -22.37
C LYS A 194 17.67 23.83 -22.62
N VAL A 195 18.51 24.08 -21.61
CA VAL A 195 19.97 23.95 -21.71
C VAL A 195 20.37 22.50 -21.83
N ALA A 196 19.74 21.62 -21.05
CA ALA A 196 19.96 20.18 -21.10
C ALA A 196 19.66 19.61 -22.49
N LEU A 197 18.55 20.01 -23.11
CA LEU A 197 18.12 19.57 -24.44
C LEU A 197 19.00 20.11 -25.57
N GLN A 198 19.56 21.30 -25.42
CA GLN A 198 20.45 21.89 -26.44
C GLN A 198 21.85 21.28 -26.49
N GLY A 199 22.24 20.48 -25.53
CA GLY A 199 23.52 19.78 -25.49
C GLY A 199 24.75 20.70 -25.31
N ASN A 200 24.57 22.00 -25.16
CA ASN A 200 25.64 22.99 -24.97
C ASN A 200 26.12 23.06 -23.51
N ILE A 201 26.52 21.91 -22.95
CA ILE A 201 26.95 21.81 -21.56
C ILE A 201 28.47 21.83 -21.49
N LYS A 202 29.02 22.83 -20.79
CA LYS A 202 30.46 22.91 -20.52
C LYS A 202 30.95 21.71 -19.70
N PRO A 203 32.23 21.32 -19.79
CA PRO A 203 32.78 20.23 -18.98
C PRO A 203 32.44 20.39 -17.50
N ILE A 204 31.96 19.30 -16.90
CA ILE A 204 31.42 19.30 -15.55
C ILE A 204 32.49 18.80 -14.58
N THR A 205 32.77 19.60 -13.55
CA THR A 205 33.57 19.13 -12.42
C THR A 205 32.68 18.42 -11.38
N PRO A 206 33.18 17.41 -10.66
CA PRO A 206 32.39 16.68 -9.62
C PRO A 206 31.72 17.60 -8.59
N SER A 207 32.32 18.73 -8.28
CA SER A 207 31.78 19.73 -7.36
C SER A 207 30.52 20.45 -7.84
N LYS A 208 30.20 20.38 -9.13
CA LYS A 208 28.98 20.97 -9.72
C LYS A 208 27.83 19.99 -9.86
N CYS A 209 28.11 18.70 -9.74
CA CYS A 209 27.05 17.69 -9.70
C CYS A 209 26.47 17.63 -8.29
N VAL A 210 25.25 18.17 -8.20
CA VAL A 210 24.20 17.94 -7.20
C VAL A 210 24.62 17.33 -5.86
N LYS A 211 24.19 17.94 -4.76
CA LYS A 211 23.84 17.42 -3.42
C LYS A 211 24.24 15.97 -3.02
N LEU A 212 25.20 15.37 -3.72
CA LEU A 212 25.70 14.02 -3.48
C LEU A 212 26.94 14.01 -2.56
N GLN A 213 27.38 15.20 -2.08
CA GLN A 213 28.44 15.28 -1.09
C GLN A 213 27.91 14.78 0.26
N GLY A 214 28.31 13.60 0.64
CA GLY A 214 27.99 13.00 1.93
C GLY A 214 27.55 11.54 1.92
N PHE A 215 27.39 10.94 0.75
CA PHE A 215 26.85 9.57 0.63
C PHE A 215 27.91 8.46 0.42
N PHE A 216 29.18 8.76 0.56
CA PHE A 216 30.25 7.78 0.28
C PHE A 216 30.83 7.19 1.56
N THR A 217 30.16 6.21 2.18
CA THR A 217 30.77 5.31 3.17
C THR A 217 30.50 3.86 2.83
N THR A 218 31.53 3.02 2.98
CA THR A 218 31.70 1.71 2.33
C THR A 218 31.26 0.50 3.16
N GLU A 219 30.68 0.63 4.34
CA GLU A 219 30.60 -0.48 5.30
C GLU A 219 29.29 -1.31 5.35
N SER A 220 28.24 -0.95 4.62
CA SER A 220 26.96 -1.68 4.72
C SER A 220 26.60 -2.59 3.53
N LYS A 221 27.52 -2.76 2.58
CA LYS A 221 27.20 -3.39 1.28
C LYS A 221 26.98 -4.90 1.32
N GLN A 222 27.74 -5.64 2.10
CA GLN A 222 27.74 -7.11 2.03
C GLN A 222 26.52 -7.72 2.73
N GLU A 223 26.14 -7.22 3.89
CA GLU A 223 24.99 -7.74 4.67
C GLU A 223 23.65 -7.64 3.94
N GLU A 224 23.47 -6.62 3.11
CA GLU A 224 22.22 -6.39 2.38
C GLU A 224 22.16 -7.19 1.06
N ILE A 225 23.30 -7.47 0.45
CA ILE A 225 23.42 -8.40 -0.68
C ILE A 225 23.05 -9.81 -0.24
N ASP A 226 23.55 -10.26 0.90
CA ASP A 226 23.26 -11.60 1.46
C ASP A 226 21.78 -11.78 1.80
N LYS A 227 21.15 -10.78 2.44
CA LYS A 227 19.70 -10.78 2.72
C LYS A 227 18.86 -10.84 1.45
N ARG A 228 19.31 -10.20 0.39
CA ARG A 228 18.61 -10.14 -0.90
C ARG A 228 18.65 -11.48 -1.63
N GLU A 229 19.76 -12.19 -1.62
CA GLU A 229 19.89 -13.53 -2.21
C GLU A 229 19.01 -14.56 -1.46
N ILE A 230 18.89 -14.44 -0.13
CA ILE A 230 18.00 -15.28 0.67
C ILE A 230 16.51 -15.05 0.29
N VAL A 231 16.10 -13.79 0.09
CA VAL A 231 14.71 -13.47 -0.30
C VAL A 231 14.42 -13.92 -1.73
N LYS A 232 15.35 -13.75 -2.67
CA LYS A 232 15.23 -14.30 -4.03
C LYS A 232 15.04 -15.82 -4.02
N GLY A 233 15.83 -16.52 -3.23
CA GLY A 233 15.73 -17.98 -3.09
C GLY A 233 14.37 -18.45 -2.53
N LYS A 234 13.72 -17.64 -1.70
CA LYS A 234 12.37 -17.92 -1.17
C LYS A 234 11.26 -17.65 -2.20
N LEU A 235 11.39 -16.56 -2.98
CA LEU A 235 10.39 -16.18 -4.01
C LEU A 235 10.41 -17.11 -5.22
N ASN A 236 11.54 -17.69 -5.57
CA ASN A 236 11.63 -18.68 -6.66
C ASN A 236 11.04 -20.06 -6.31
N LYS A 237 10.57 -20.25 -5.05
CA LYS A 237 9.91 -21.48 -4.57
C LYS A 237 8.38 -21.34 -4.47
N ILE A 238 7.81 -20.18 -4.80
CA ILE A 238 6.39 -19.87 -4.90
C ILE A 238 5.98 -19.87 -6.36
#